data_cdbd004062c22717cd90573bf73ecc64
#
_entry.id   cdbd004062c22717cd90573bf73ecc64
#
_cell.length_a   1.000
_cell.length_b   1.000
_cell.length_c   1.000
_cell.angle_alpha   90.00
_cell.angle_beta   90.00
_cell.angle_gamma   90.00
#
_symmetry.space_group_name_H-M   'P 1'
#
loop_
_entity.id
_entity.type
_entity.pdbx_description
1 polymer ?
#
loop_
_entity_poly.entity_id
_entity_poly.type
_entity_poly.pdbx_seq_one_letter_code
_entity_poly.pdbx_strand_id
1 'polypeptide(L)'
;MIPEKIRAEDGGDPERTEMKIAIGNDHTAVELKHIIVDLLEEKGHTVLNLGTDTEESCDYPVYGERVGRAVASGQADLGIAICGTGLGISLAANKVQGVRACVCSEPYTAVMSRRHNDANVLCFGARVVGSEMAKMIVEQWLDAEFEGGRHQRRVDLIMEIERRECGEE
;
A
#
# COMPACT_ATOMS: atom_id res chain seq x y z
N MET A 1 12.98 32.24 37.18
CA MET A 1 14.05 31.55 36.44
C MET A 1 13.41 30.33 35.81
N ILE A 2 13.08 30.45 34.53
CA ILE A 2 12.44 29.39 33.72
C ILE A 2 13.58 28.65 33.02
N PRO A 3 13.71 27.33 33.11
CA PRO A 3 14.78 26.63 32.39
C PRO A 3 14.43 26.54 30.90
N GLU A 4 15.45 26.70 30.12
CA GLU A 4 15.63 26.81 28.70
C GLU A 4 15.25 25.51 27.95
N LYS A 5 14.48 25.70 26.87
CA LYS A 5 14.44 24.90 25.62
C LYS A 5 14.67 23.39 25.71
N ILE A 6 13.56 22.67 25.64
CA ILE A 6 13.56 21.36 25.00
C ILE A 6 13.58 21.63 23.47
N ARG A 7 14.74 21.51 22.87
CA ARG A 7 14.85 21.32 21.43
C ARG A 7 14.31 19.92 21.13
N ALA A 8 13.22 19.84 20.37
CA ALA A 8 12.89 18.63 19.66
C ALA A 8 14.07 18.36 18.69
N GLU A 9 14.84 17.34 18.99
CA GLU A 9 15.79 16.79 18.03
C GLU A 9 14.95 16.15 16.95
N ASP A 10 15.11 16.60 15.71
CA ASP A 10 14.67 15.92 14.50
C ASP A 10 15.37 14.57 14.42
N GLY A 11 14.80 13.59 15.11
CA GLY A 11 15.21 12.20 15.05
C GLY A 11 14.61 11.53 13.82
N GLY A 12 15.02 11.95 12.64
CA GLY A 12 14.87 11.12 11.45
C GLY A 12 15.74 9.89 11.63
N ASP A 13 15.14 8.70 11.63
CA ASP A 13 15.85 7.42 11.67
C ASP A 13 16.78 7.33 10.44
N PRO A 14 18.13 7.29 10.62
CA PRO A 14 19.07 7.39 9.51
C PRO A 14 19.17 6.13 8.63
N GLU A 15 18.36 5.09 8.87
CA GLU A 15 18.40 3.82 8.12
C GLU A 15 17.12 3.48 7.34
N ARG A 16 16.18 4.40 7.18
CA ARG A 16 14.97 4.08 6.40
C ARG A 16 15.32 4.05 4.91
N THR A 17 15.34 2.86 4.35
CA THR A 17 15.63 2.66 2.93
C THR A 17 14.56 3.35 2.07
N GLU A 18 14.98 4.21 1.14
CA GLU A 18 14.10 4.76 0.12
C GLU A 18 13.45 3.63 -0.67
N MET A 19 12.13 3.67 -0.79
CA MET A 19 11.35 2.74 -1.60
C MET A 19 10.64 3.47 -2.73
N LYS A 20 10.40 2.79 -3.82
CA LYS A 20 9.54 3.24 -4.90
C LYS A 20 8.16 2.65 -4.73
N ILE A 21 7.15 3.50 -4.52
CA ILE A 21 5.78 3.09 -4.21
C ILE A 21 4.86 3.48 -5.36
N ALA A 22 4.19 2.49 -5.96
CA ALA A 22 3.14 2.74 -6.92
C ALA A 22 1.85 3.10 -6.19
N ILE A 23 1.20 4.18 -6.58
CA ILE A 23 -0.11 4.57 -6.04
C ILE A 23 -1.14 4.70 -7.16
N GLY A 24 -2.32 4.11 -6.97
CA GLY A 24 -3.44 4.20 -7.91
C GLY A 24 -4.75 4.46 -7.19
N ASN A 25 -5.65 5.17 -7.84
CA ASN A 25 -6.97 5.49 -7.31
C ASN A 25 -7.98 5.67 -8.43
N ASP A 26 -9.27 5.51 -8.08
CA ASP A 26 -10.37 5.97 -8.91
C ASP A 26 -10.79 7.41 -8.58
N HIS A 27 -11.81 7.90 -9.25
CA HIS A 27 -12.32 9.27 -9.10
C HIS A 27 -12.82 9.60 -7.69
N THR A 28 -13.15 8.62 -6.85
CA THR A 28 -13.64 8.84 -5.48
C THR A 28 -12.53 9.16 -4.48
N ALA A 29 -11.29 8.95 -4.84
CA ALA A 29 -10.15 9.00 -3.94
C ALA A 29 -9.05 9.97 -4.36
N VAL A 30 -9.34 10.95 -5.22
CA VAL A 30 -8.33 11.90 -5.74
C VAL A 30 -7.69 12.69 -4.61
N GLU A 31 -8.49 13.29 -3.72
CA GLU A 31 -7.99 14.09 -2.60
C GLU A 31 -7.16 13.23 -1.63
N LEU A 32 -7.68 12.06 -1.24
CA LEU A 32 -6.97 11.17 -0.32
C LEU A 32 -5.67 10.65 -0.92
N LYS A 33 -5.64 10.35 -2.21
CA LYS A 33 -4.41 9.97 -2.92
C LYS A 33 -3.34 11.06 -2.79
N HIS A 34 -3.68 12.33 -3.03
CA HIS A 34 -2.71 13.43 -2.92
C HIS A 34 -2.16 13.55 -1.49
N ILE A 35 -3.01 13.44 -0.46
CA ILE A 35 -2.57 13.44 0.94
C ILE A 35 -1.56 12.30 1.21
N ILE A 36 -1.80 11.11 0.64
CA ILE A 36 -0.87 9.98 0.81
C ILE A 36 0.41 10.17 -0.01
N VAL A 37 0.33 10.74 -1.21
CA VAL A 37 1.53 11.09 -2.00
C VAL A 37 2.44 12.04 -1.22
N ASP A 38 1.87 13.12 -0.68
CA ASP A 38 2.62 14.09 0.13
C ASP A 38 3.30 13.40 1.32
N LEU A 39 2.58 12.54 2.04
CA LEU A 39 3.12 11.76 3.15
C LEU A 39 4.31 10.88 2.73
N LEU A 40 4.19 10.19 1.60
CA LEU A 40 5.23 9.29 1.10
C LEU A 40 6.49 10.07 0.71
N GLU A 41 6.33 11.20 0.02
CA GLU A 41 7.44 12.07 -0.40
C GLU A 41 8.11 12.73 0.82
N GLU A 42 7.34 13.21 1.81
CA GLU A 42 7.87 13.72 3.08
C GLU A 42 8.71 12.68 3.84
N LYS A 43 8.37 11.40 3.70
CA LYS A 43 9.13 10.28 4.28
C LYS A 43 10.33 9.83 3.43
N GLY A 44 10.58 10.47 2.30
CA GLY A 44 11.73 10.20 1.44
C GLY A 44 11.52 9.04 0.47
N HIS A 45 10.27 8.64 0.20
CA HIS A 45 9.98 7.63 -0.80
C HIS A 45 9.74 8.26 -2.17
N THR A 46 10.07 7.52 -3.23
CA THR A 46 9.72 7.88 -4.61
C THR A 46 8.32 7.35 -4.95
N VAL A 47 7.44 8.22 -5.47
CA VAL A 47 6.06 7.86 -5.81
C VAL A 47 5.89 7.70 -7.31
N LEU A 48 5.33 6.57 -7.73
CA LEU A 48 4.84 6.31 -9.08
C LEU A 48 3.31 6.48 -9.10
N ASN A 49 2.82 7.65 -9.49
CA ASN A 49 1.40 7.92 -9.59
C ASN A 49 0.80 7.28 -10.85
N LEU A 50 -0.03 6.26 -10.67
CA LEU A 50 -0.72 5.49 -11.71
C LEU A 50 -2.24 5.69 -11.67
N GLY A 51 -2.72 6.55 -10.76
CA GLY A 51 -4.13 6.83 -10.57
C GLY A 51 -4.68 7.95 -11.46
N THR A 52 -5.94 8.30 -11.23
CA THR A 52 -6.53 9.49 -11.84
C THR A 52 -6.32 10.72 -10.95
N ASP A 53 -6.19 11.87 -11.59
CA ASP A 53 -6.13 13.18 -10.93
C ASP A 53 -7.42 14.00 -11.14
N THR A 54 -8.47 13.39 -11.74
CA THR A 54 -9.75 14.01 -11.98
C THR A 54 -10.88 13.29 -11.25
N GLU A 55 -11.94 14.03 -10.91
CA GLU A 55 -13.15 13.49 -10.29
C GLU A 55 -14.15 12.94 -11.33
N GLU A 56 -13.78 12.89 -12.59
CA GLU A 56 -14.60 12.27 -13.64
C GLU A 56 -14.71 10.77 -13.39
N SER A 57 -15.94 10.25 -13.47
CA SER A 57 -16.21 8.84 -13.24
C SER A 57 -15.32 7.93 -14.10
N CYS A 58 -14.66 7.00 -13.44
CA CYS A 58 -13.75 6.05 -14.07
C CYS A 58 -13.81 4.68 -13.38
N ASP A 59 -13.29 3.67 -14.07
CA ASP A 59 -13.35 2.29 -13.64
C ASP A 59 -12.15 1.91 -12.78
N TYR A 60 -12.36 1.67 -11.48
CA TYR A 60 -11.32 1.31 -10.51
C TYR A 60 -10.46 0.09 -10.89
N PRO A 61 -10.99 -0.94 -11.63
CA PRO A 61 -10.16 -2.11 -11.96
C PRO A 61 -8.93 -1.77 -12.79
N VAL A 62 -9.03 -0.77 -13.67
CA VAL A 62 -7.90 -0.30 -14.49
C VAL A 62 -6.74 0.17 -13.61
N TYR A 63 -7.03 0.88 -12.54
CA TYR A 63 -6.01 1.40 -11.63
C TYR A 63 -5.46 0.34 -10.69
N GLY A 64 -6.32 -0.58 -10.20
CA GLY A 64 -5.88 -1.74 -9.43
C GLY A 64 -4.92 -2.63 -10.22
N GLU A 65 -5.22 -2.90 -11.49
CA GLU A 65 -4.35 -3.64 -12.39
C GLU A 65 -3.01 -2.93 -12.61
N ARG A 66 -3.02 -1.61 -12.86
CA ARG A 66 -1.79 -0.82 -13.08
C ARG A 66 -0.85 -0.91 -11.88
N VAL A 67 -1.38 -0.72 -10.67
CA VAL A 67 -0.60 -0.84 -9.43
C VAL A 67 -0.06 -2.26 -9.26
N GLY A 68 -0.91 -3.27 -9.45
CA GLY A 68 -0.50 -4.67 -9.37
C GLY A 68 0.62 -5.01 -10.35
N ARG A 69 0.52 -4.59 -11.60
CA ARG A 69 1.56 -4.81 -12.62
C ARG A 69 2.87 -4.09 -12.30
N ALA A 70 2.80 -2.86 -11.79
CA ALA A 70 4.00 -2.12 -11.40
C ALA A 70 4.77 -2.84 -10.27
N VAL A 71 4.06 -3.40 -9.30
CA VAL A 71 4.66 -4.17 -8.20
C VAL A 71 5.16 -5.52 -8.70
N ALA A 72 4.35 -6.28 -9.45
CA ALA A 72 4.72 -7.61 -9.94
C ALA A 72 5.92 -7.59 -10.89
N SER A 73 6.09 -6.53 -11.67
CA SER A 73 7.22 -6.36 -12.60
C SER A 73 8.48 -5.79 -11.93
N GLY A 74 8.44 -5.41 -10.66
CA GLY A 74 9.55 -4.75 -9.96
C GLY A 74 9.74 -3.28 -10.36
N GLN A 75 8.78 -2.68 -11.07
CA GLN A 75 8.80 -1.24 -11.36
C GLN A 75 8.58 -0.40 -10.10
N ALA A 76 7.88 -0.96 -9.11
CA ALA A 76 7.73 -0.43 -7.76
C ALA A 76 7.96 -1.53 -6.74
N ASP A 77 8.46 -1.18 -5.57
CA ASP A 77 8.71 -2.11 -4.46
C ASP A 77 7.40 -2.54 -3.79
N LEU A 78 6.50 -1.60 -3.59
CA LEU A 78 5.19 -1.77 -2.96
C LEU A 78 4.13 -0.96 -3.70
N GLY A 79 2.85 -1.30 -3.46
CA GLY A 79 1.72 -0.59 -4.05
C GLY A 79 0.69 -0.12 -3.03
N ILE A 80 0.00 0.97 -3.36
CA ILE A 80 -1.17 1.47 -2.63
C ILE A 80 -2.28 1.71 -3.64
N ALA A 81 -3.49 1.19 -3.36
CA ALA A 81 -4.63 1.34 -4.27
C ALA A 81 -5.89 1.77 -3.50
N ILE A 82 -6.51 2.87 -3.94
CA ILE A 82 -7.58 3.55 -3.22
C ILE A 82 -8.82 3.70 -4.12
N CYS A 83 -9.96 3.23 -3.67
CA CYS A 83 -11.26 3.52 -4.29
C CYS A 83 -12.27 3.91 -3.22
N GLY A 84 -13.55 3.90 -3.51
CA GLY A 84 -14.58 4.25 -2.51
C GLY A 84 -14.57 3.38 -1.26
N THR A 85 -14.34 2.08 -1.41
CA THR A 85 -14.33 1.09 -0.31
C THR A 85 -13.01 0.34 -0.14
N GLY A 86 -12.12 0.41 -1.13
CA GLY A 86 -10.91 -0.41 -1.20
C GLY A 86 -11.14 -1.84 -1.71
N LEU A 87 -12.38 -2.32 -1.69
CA LEU A 87 -12.71 -3.72 -2.03
C LEU A 87 -12.50 -4.02 -3.52
N GLY A 88 -13.18 -3.29 -4.40
CA GLY A 88 -13.13 -3.58 -5.84
C GLY A 88 -11.74 -3.43 -6.42
N ILE A 89 -11.00 -2.39 -6.03
CA ILE A 89 -9.66 -2.14 -6.53
C ILE A 89 -8.67 -3.21 -6.06
N SER A 90 -8.86 -3.76 -4.84
CA SER A 90 -8.04 -4.86 -4.32
C SER A 90 -8.30 -6.17 -5.07
N LEU A 91 -9.58 -6.46 -5.40
CA LEU A 91 -9.94 -7.62 -6.20
C LEU A 91 -9.26 -7.57 -7.58
N ALA A 92 -9.25 -6.40 -8.20
CA ALA A 92 -8.58 -6.19 -9.49
C ALA A 92 -7.06 -6.38 -9.37
N ALA A 93 -6.42 -5.78 -8.37
CA ALA A 93 -4.99 -5.93 -8.13
C ALA A 93 -4.60 -7.39 -7.90
N ASN A 94 -5.40 -8.16 -7.13
CA ASN A 94 -5.18 -9.58 -6.88
C ASN A 94 -5.37 -10.50 -8.10
N LYS A 95 -5.88 -9.98 -9.22
CA LYS A 95 -5.90 -10.73 -10.50
C LYS A 95 -4.56 -10.70 -11.23
N VAL A 96 -3.65 -9.86 -10.79
CA VAL A 96 -2.29 -9.82 -11.33
C VAL A 96 -1.43 -10.83 -10.56
N GLN A 97 -0.80 -11.73 -11.30
CA GLN A 97 0.10 -12.76 -10.73
C GLN A 97 1.23 -12.11 -9.91
N GLY A 98 1.51 -12.67 -8.75
CA GLY A 98 2.51 -12.16 -7.81
C GLY A 98 2.00 -11.07 -6.85
N VAL A 99 0.75 -10.62 -7.00
CA VAL A 99 0.16 -9.61 -6.13
C VAL A 99 -0.57 -10.24 -4.94
N ARG A 100 -0.31 -9.72 -3.76
CA ARG A 100 -1.05 -9.99 -2.53
C ARG A 100 -1.57 -8.66 -1.99
N ALA A 101 -2.73 -8.23 -2.50
CA ALA A 101 -3.40 -7.01 -2.11
C ALA A 101 -4.35 -7.27 -0.93
N CYS A 102 -4.22 -6.46 0.10
CA CYS A 102 -5.05 -6.54 1.31
C CYS A 102 -5.82 -5.24 1.53
N VAL A 103 -7.11 -5.35 1.83
CA VAL A 103 -7.94 -4.21 2.25
C VAL A 103 -7.81 -4.04 3.76
N CYS A 104 -7.37 -2.86 4.20
CA CYS A 104 -7.22 -2.55 5.61
C CYS A 104 -7.90 -1.22 5.92
N SER A 105 -8.73 -1.19 6.95
CA SER A 105 -9.42 0.03 7.43
C SER A 105 -8.93 0.48 8.81
N GLU A 106 -7.91 -0.18 9.35
CA GLU A 106 -7.24 0.14 10.60
C GLU A 106 -5.79 -0.37 10.60
N PRO A 107 -4.92 0.17 11.48
CA PRO A 107 -3.48 -0.12 11.45
C PRO A 107 -3.12 -1.56 11.79
N TYR A 108 -3.87 -2.24 12.68
CA TYR A 108 -3.52 -3.58 13.13
C TYR A 108 -3.50 -4.59 11.98
N THR A 109 -4.59 -4.64 11.18
CA THR A 109 -4.63 -5.55 10.02
C THR A 109 -3.65 -5.13 8.94
N ALA A 110 -3.37 -3.84 8.78
CA ALA A 110 -2.32 -3.36 7.88
C ALA A 110 -0.94 -3.92 8.27
N VAL A 111 -0.54 -3.78 9.52
CA VAL A 111 0.71 -4.36 10.05
C VAL A 111 0.74 -5.88 9.85
N MET A 112 -0.35 -6.57 10.22
CA MET A 112 -0.40 -8.04 10.11
C MET A 112 -0.36 -8.52 8.65
N SER A 113 -0.92 -7.76 7.70
CA SER A 113 -0.86 -8.09 6.29
C SER A 113 0.59 -8.12 5.76
N ARG A 114 1.46 -7.22 6.25
CA ARG A 114 2.90 -7.27 5.95
C ARG A 114 3.59 -8.40 6.71
N ARG A 115 3.45 -8.42 8.03
CA ARG A 115 4.19 -9.33 8.91
C ARG A 115 3.89 -10.81 8.63
N HIS A 116 2.64 -11.14 8.34
CA HIS A 116 2.18 -12.53 8.20
C HIS A 116 1.95 -12.96 6.76
N ASN A 117 1.52 -12.07 5.88
CA ASN A 117 1.11 -12.40 4.51
C ASN A 117 2.03 -11.83 3.44
N ASP A 118 3.04 -11.07 3.85
CA ASP A 118 3.93 -10.35 2.92
C ASP A 118 3.12 -9.62 1.84
N ALA A 119 2.04 -8.93 2.27
CA ALA A 119 1.20 -8.17 1.36
C ALA A 119 2.02 -7.09 0.67
N ASN A 120 2.01 -7.06 -0.65
CA ASN A 120 2.78 -6.11 -1.44
C ASN A 120 1.94 -4.98 -2.03
N VAL A 121 0.61 -5.02 -1.86
CA VAL A 121 -0.32 -3.94 -2.19
C VAL A 121 -1.27 -3.70 -1.03
N LEU A 122 -1.29 -2.47 -0.52
CA LEU A 122 -2.24 -2.01 0.49
C LEU A 122 -3.43 -1.34 -0.19
N CYS A 123 -4.64 -1.69 0.22
CA CYS A 123 -5.86 -1.07 -0.29
C CYS A 123 -6.71 -0.52 0.85
N PHE A 124 -7.38 0.60 0.61
CA PHE A 124 -8.38 1.15 1.54
C PHE A 124 -9.39 2.03 0.81
N GLY A 125 -10.46 2.38 1.51
CA GLY A 125 -11.57 3.12 0.95
C GLY A 125 -11.60 4.59 1.37
N ALA A 126 -11.63 5.52 0.42
CA ALA A 126 -11.76 6.95 0.69
C ALA A 126 -13.08 7.35 1.36
N ARG A 127 -14.11 6.50 1.24
CA ARG A 127 -15.41 6.68 1.93
C ARG A 127 -15.49 5.92 3.25
N VAL A 128 -14.42 5.21 3.63
CA VAL A 128 -14.37 4.36 4.83
C VAL A 128 -13.42 4.92 5.87
N VAL A 129 -12.23 5.37 5.45
CA VAL A 129 -11.21 5.90 6.35
C VAL A 129 -11.01 7.41 6.13
N GLY A 130 -10.89 8.15 7.22
CA GLY A 130 -10.49 9.56 7.15
C GLY A 130 -8.99 9.70 6.89
N SER A 131 -8.55 10.89 6.52
CA SER A 131 -7.16 11.17 6.13
C SER A 131 -6.13 10.78 7.19
N GLU A 132 -6.37 11.10 8.45
CA GLU A 132 -5.44 10.78 9.54
C GLU A 132 -5.34 9.27 9.80
N MET A 133 -6.46 8.55 9.70
CA MET A 133 -6.46 7.10 9.79
C MET A 133 -5.71 6.49 8.60
N ALA A 134 -5.91 7.00 7.39
CA ALA A 134 -5.21 6.53 6.19
C ALA A 134 -3.69 6.74 6.30
N LYS A 135 -3.24 7.90 6.79
CA LYS A 135 -1.82 8.15 7.07
C LYS A 135 -1.27 7.12 8.06
N MET A 136 -1.95 6.90 9.19
CA MET A 136 -1.52 5.93 10.21
C MET A 136 -1.45 4.50 9.64
N ILE A 137 -2.44 4.09 8.84
CA ILE A 137 -2.44 2.80 8.16
C ILE A 137 -1.21 2.66 7.26
N VAL A 138 -0.95 3.65 6.41
CA VAL A 138 0.18 3.64 5.47
C VAL A 138 1.51 3.61 6.22
N GLU A 139 1.71 4.47 7.21
CA GLU A 139 2.94 4.53 7.99
C GLU A 139 3.27 3.19 8.65
N GLN A 140 2.31 2.63 9.38
CA GLN A 140 2.52 1.37 10.09
C GLN A 140 2.66 0.18 9.15
N TRP A 141 2.02 0.21 7.98
CA TRP A 141 2.18 -0.81 6.95
C TRP A 141 3.59 -0.78 6.34
N LEU A 142 4.12 0.41 6.05
CA LEU A 142 5.47 0.59 5.52
C LEU A 142 6.56 0.27 6.54
N ASP A 143 6.31 0.46 7.83
CA ASP A 143 7.25 0.16 8.91
C ASP A 143 7.30 -1.33 9.26
N ALA A 144 6.32 -2.11 8.81
CA ALA A 144 6.23 -3.52 9.12
C ALA A 144 7.07 -4.37 8.14
N GLU A 145 7.81 -5.32 8.68
CA GLU A 145 8.61 -6.29 7.91
C GLU A 145 7.99 -7.68 7.97
N PHE A 146 8.19 -8.47 6.90
CA PHE A 146 7.72 -9.85 6.85
C PHE A 146 8.50 -10.73 7.85
N GLU A 147 7.78 -11.46 8.68
CA GLU A 147 8.38 -12.30 9.73
C GLU A 147 8.97 -13.64 9.22
N GLY A 148 8.60 -14.06 8.02
CA GLY A 148 9.07 -15.34 7.48
C GLY A 148 8.63 -16.55 8.32
N GLY A 149 9.48 -17.56 8.44
CA GLY A 149 9.25 -18.74 9.26
C GLY A 149 7.96 -19.49 8.91
N ARG A 150 7.08 -19.70 9.89
CA ARG A 150 5.77 -20.36 9.67
C ARG A 150 4.86 -19.60 8.70
N HIS A 151 5.04 -18.29 8.59
CA HIS A 151 4.26 -17.45 7.67
C HIS A 151 4.73 -17.64 6.23
N GLN A 152 6.03 -17.82 6.00
CA GLN A 152 6.58 -18.11 4.67
C GLN A 152 5.89 -19.32 4.04
N ARG A 153 5.79 -20.44 4.76
CA ARG A 153 5.11 -21.64 4.25
C ARG A 153 3.65 -21.35 3.83
N ARG A 154 2.95 -20.48 4.54
CA ARG A 154 1.56 -20.11 4.20
C ARG A 154 1.49 -19.22 2.99
N VAL A 155 2.40 -18.27 2.85
CA VAL A 155 2.53 -17.44 1.65
C VAL A 155 2.87 -18.34 0.44
N ASP A 156 3.79 -19.28 0.59
CA ASP A 156 4.17 -20.22 -0.48
C ASP A 156 2.96 -21.04 -0.96
N LEU A 157 2.10 -21.51 -0.05
CA LEU A 157 0.86 -22.23 -0.38
C LEU A 157 -0.14 -21.32 -1.15
N ILE A 158 -0.25 -20.06 -0.80
CA ILE A 158 -1.08 -19.09 -1.55
C ILE A 158 -0.53 -18.93 -2.97
N MET A 159 0.77 -18.74 -3.11
CA MET A 159 1.44 -18.60 -4.42
C MET A 159 1.39 -19.89 -5.24
N GLU A 160 1.36 -21.06 -4.60
CA GLU A 160 1.16 -22.33 -5.27
C GLU A 160 -0.24 -22.47 -5.88
N ILE A 161 -1.29 -21.97 -5.18
CA ILE A 161 -2.64 -21.92 -5.72
C ILE A 161 -2.65 -21.06 -6.98
N GLU A 162 -2.03 -19.89 -6.93
CA GLU A 162 -1.94 -18.99 -8.09
C GLU A 162 -1.28 -19.65 -9.30
N ARG A 163 -0.11 -20.30 -9.12
CA ARG A 163 0.59 -21.00 -10.21
C ARG A 163 -0.27 -22.07 -10.87
N ARG A 164 -0.95 -22.90 -10.06
CA ARG A 164 -1.83 -23.95 -10.59
C ARG A 164 -2.98 -23.39 -11.42
N GLU A 165 -3.60 -22.31 -10.97
CA GLU A 165 -4.73 -21.69 -11.69
C GLU A 165 -4.27 -20.94 -12.94
N CYS A 166 -3.02 -20.46 -12.97
CA CYS A 166 -2.41 -19.84 -14.16
C CYS A 166 -1.87 -20.87 -15.18
N GLY A 167 -1.91 -22.17 -14.87
CA GLY A 167 -1.43 -23.24 -15.77
C GLY A 167 0.11 -23.35 -15.80
N GLU A 168 0.80 -22.88 -14.80
CA GLU A 168 2.23 -23.05 -14.60
C GLU A 168 2.47 -24.30 -13.73
N GLU A 169 3.02 -25.38 -14.35
CA GLU A 169 3.47 -26.60 -13.64
C GLU A 169 4.85 -26.42 -12.99
#